data_c8953cdcce696fd2cfd81836687b44ba
#
_entry.id   c8953cdcce696fd2cfd81836687b44ba
#
_cell.length_a   1.000
_cell.length_b   1.000
_cell.length_c   1.000
_cell.angle_alpha   90.00
_cell.angle_beta   90.00
_cell.angle_gamma   90.00
#
_symmetry.space_group_name_H-M   'P 1'
#
loop_
_entity.id
_entity.type
_entity.pdbx_description
1 polymer ?
#
loop_
_entity_poly.entity_id
_entity_poly.type
_entity_poly.pdbx_seq_one_letter_code
_entity_poly.pdbx_strand_id
1 'polypeptide(L)'
;MITPNKLRFSLVPHVVAPARRFGTTGATVKSNAGFTLIEMMVAVTIFSIVMLVSVGSILAIVEANRKAQSLKSVVNNLNFTMETISRNIRVGTKFHCFSVNNNAAVPDGITDPQDCDEDDEANALALEPQLGDPNLDTDQVIYRFNNGAIWRQISPGPFNDAVRLTADEVTIEHMEFVVDGNTVSASGDQPRVRITIQGFAEVGSERTDFNLQTTVTQRVLDLPAP
;
A
#
# COMPACT_ATOMS: atom_id res chain seq x y z
N MET A 1 1.73 -8.34 55.58
CA MET A 1 0.69 -8.19 56.61
C MET A 1 -0.43 -7.38 55.97
N ILE A 2 -1.42 -8.06 55.41
CA ILE A 2 -2.56 -7.45 54.67
C ILE A 2 -3.82 -7.92 55.42
N THR A 3 -4.53 -6.98 55.99
CA THR A 3 -5.76 -7.20 56.77
C THR A 3 -6.96 -7.33 55.83
N PRO A 4 -7.89 -8.27 56.03
CA PRO A 4 -9.08 -8.41 55.19
C PRO A 4 -10.18 -7.48 55.67
N ASN A 5 -10.78 -6.78 54.72
CA ASN A 5 -11.93 -5.85 54.90
C ASN A 5 -13.24 -6.66 55.00
N LYS A 6 -13.90 -6.52 56.16
CA LYS A 6 -15.19 -7.18 56.45
C LYS A 6 -16.33 -6.39 55.77
N LEU A 7 -16.99 -6.98 54.80
CA LEU A 7 -18.28 -6.53 54.28
C LEU A 7 -19.37 -6.73 55.35
N ARG A 8 -19.94 -5.63 55.84
CA ARG A 8 -21.17 -5.62 56.67
C ARG A 8 -22.40 -5.72 55.76
N PHE A 9 -23.10 -6.81 55.89
CA PHE A 9 -24.48 -6.90 55.37
C PHE A 9 -25.41 -6.18 56.32
N SER A 10 -26.08 -5.14 55.81
CA SER A 10 -27.18 -4.45 56.53
C SER A 10 -28.51 -5.10 56.18
N LEU A 11 -29.14 -5.70 57.16
CA LEU A 11 -30.48 -6.25 57.10
C LEU A 11 -31.47 -5.06 57.07
N VAL A 12 -32.23 -4.91 55.96
CA VAL A 12 -33.35 -3.99 55.84
C VAL A 12 -34.59 -4.69 56.33
N PRO A 13 -35.35 -4.08 57.25
CA PRO A 13 -36.59 -4.70 57.78
C PRO A 13 -37.67 -4.69 56.70
N HIS A 14 -38.33 -5.84 56.50
CA HIS A 14 -39.53 -6.00 55.68
C HIS A 14 -40.69 -5.20 56.29
N VAL A 15 -41.12 -4.15 55.64
CA VAL A 15 -42.37 -3.50 55.87
C VAL A 15 -43.47 -4.25 55.11
N VAL A 16 -44.35 -4.91 55.86
CA VAL A 16 -45.55 -5.57 55.32
C VAL A 16 -46.57 -4.51 54.96
N ALA A 17 -46.82 -4.29 53.68
CA ALA A 17 -47.87 -3.39 53.21
C ALA A 17 -49.25 -4.09 53.26
N PRO A 18 -50.32 -3.39 53.61
CA PRO A 18 -51.66 -3.97 53.74
C PRO A 18 -52.22 -4.32 52.34
N ALA A 19 -52.87 -5.47 52.25
CA ALA A 19 -53.53 -6.00 51.04
C ALA A 19 -54.56 -4.99 50.50
N ARG A 20 -54.29 -4.40 49.35
CA ARG A 20 -55.28 -3.65 48.57
C ARG A 20 -56.26 -4.63 47.95
N ARG A 21 -57.57 -4.46 48.22
CA ARG A 21 -58.66 -5.11 47.56
C ARG A 21 -58.57 -4.84 46.04
N PHE A 22 -58.38 -5.88 45.25
CA PHE A 22 -58.55 -5.81 43.82
C PHE A 22 -59.99 -5.52 43.48
N GLY A 23 -60.26 -4.27 43.08
CA GLY A 23 -61.49 -3.98 42.35
C GLY A 23 -61.42 -4.65 40.98
N THR A 24 -62.40 -5.45 40.66
CA THR A 24 -62.63 -6.03 39.34
C THR A 24 -62.97 -4.90 38.36
N THR A 25 -61.94 -4.26 37.82
CA THR A 25 -62.09 -3.45 36.62
C THR A 25 -62.34 -4.41 35.46
N GLY A 26 -63.55 -4.35 34.87
CA GLY A 26 -63.89 -5.11 33.70
C GLY A 26 -62.84 -4.96 32.61
N ALA A 27 -62.19 -6.03 32.29
CA ALA A 27 -61.30 -6.09 31.14
C ALA A 27 -62.12 -5.81 29.89
N THR A 28 -61.97 -4.62 29.33
CA THR A 28 -62.43 -4.37 27.96
C THR A 28 -61.66 -5.30 27.05
N VAL A 29 -62.36 -6.33 26.57
CA VAL A 29 -61.85 -7.20 25.52
C VAL A 29 -61.57 -6.32 24.31
N LYS A 30 -60.29 -5.98 24.13
CA LYS A 30 -59.81 -5.35 22.91
C LYS A 30 -60.18 -6.30 21.78
N SER A 31 -61.11 -5.93 20.94
CA SER A 31 -61.43 -6.70 19.74
C SER A 31 -60.15 -6.84 18.93
N ASN A 32 -59.67 -8.06 18.75
CA ASN A 32 -58.60 -8.37 17.81
C ASN A 32 -59.17 -8.13 16.42
N ALA A 33 -59.00 -6.91 15.89
CA ALA A 33 -59.25 -6.64 14.48
C ALA A 33 -58.20 -7.43 13.68
N GLY A 34 -58.67 -8.46 12.98
CA GLY A 34 -57.79 -9.20 12.03
C GLY A 34 -57.43 -8.33 10.85
N PHE A 35 -56.26 -8.57 10.27
CA PHE A 35 -55.80 -7.87 9.06
C PHE A 35 -56.77 -8.19 7.88
N THR A 36 -57.01 -7.18 7.08
CA THR A 36 -57.77 -7.35 5.84
C THR A 36 -56.86 -7.96 4.76
N LEU A 37 -57.43 -8.70 3.82
CA LEU A 37 -56.68 -9.31 2.72
C LEU A 37 -55.94 -8.27 1.90
N ILE A 38 -56.55 -7.10 1.66
CA ILE A 38 -55.94 -5.98 0.93
C ILE A 38 -54.74 -5.41 1.67
N GLU A 39 -54.78 -5.30 2.99
CA GLU A 39 -53.71 -4.78 3.81
C GLU A 39 -52.48 -5.68 3.75
N MET A 40 -52.69 -7.02 3.79
CA MET A 40 -51.60 -7.98 3.62
C MET A 40 -51.00 -7.92 2.22
N MET A 41 -51.76 -7.75 1.16
CA MET A 41 -51.28 -7.62 -0.21
C MET A 41 -50.41 -6.32 -0.37
N VAL A 42 -50.87 -5.21 0.17
CA VAL A 42 -50.14 -3.94 0.14
C VAL A 42 -48.85 -4.05 0.96
N ALA A 43 -48.93 -4.64 2.15
CA ALA A 43 -47.72 -4.83 3.01
C ALA A 43 -46.65 -5.68 2.33
N VAL A 44 -47.04 -6.82 1.70
CA VAL A 44 -46.09 -7.69 0.99
C VAL A 44 -45.50 -6.99 -0.23
N THR A 45 -46.30 -6.20 -0.98
CA THR A 45 -45.76 -5.43 -2.13
C THR A 45 -44.74 -4.40 -1.70
N ILE A 46 -45.04 -3.59 -0.70
CA ILE A 46 -44.08 -2.58 -0.18
C ILE A 46 -42.83 -3.26 0.39
N PHE A 47 -43.00 -4.33 1.16
CA PHE A 47 -41.89 -5.10 1.71
C PHE A 47 -40.97 -5.63 0.60
N SER A 48 -41.56 -6.20 -0.47
CA SER A 48 -40.76 -6.72 -1.60
C SER A 48 -39.96 -5.63 -2.30
N ILE A 49 -40.52 -4.44 -2.50
CA ILE A 49 -39.82 -3.30 -3.10
C ILE A 49 -38.66 -2.87 -2.19
N VAL A 50 -38.90 -2.71 -0.89
CA VAL A 50 -37.85 -2.29 0.07
C VAL A 50 -36.73 -3.33 0.13
N MET A 51 -37.06 -4.63 0.12
CA MET A 51 -36.07 -5.70 0.10
C MET A 51 -35.19 -5.67 -1.16
N LEU A 52 -35.78 -5.47 -2.35
CA LEU A 52 -35.03 -5.38 -3.60
C LEU A 52 -34.03 -4.21 -3.59
N VAL A 53 -34.46 -3.05 -3.13
CA VAL A 53 -33.60 -1.86 -3.03
C VAL A 53 -32.51 -2.09 -1.99
N SER A 54 -32.82 -2.68 -0.85
CA SER A 54 -31.86 -2.95 0.24
C SER A 54 -30.76 -3.93 -0.20
N VAL A 55 -31.13 -5.04 -0.85
CA VAL A 55 -30.16 -6.02 -1.36
C VAL A 55 -29.25 -5.39 -2.41
N GLY A 56 -29.78 -4.59 -3.34
CA GLY A 56 -28.98 -3.88 -4.34
C GLY A 56 -27.97 -2.93 -3.71
N SER A 57 -28.37 -2.19 -2.69
CA SER A 57 -27.48 -1.27 -1.98
C SER A 57 -26.33 -1.99 -1.25
N ILE A 58 -26.62 -3.14 -0.62
CA ILE A 58 -25.59 -3.94 0.06
C ILE A 58 -24.56 -4.48 -0.94
N LEU A 59 -25.01 -5.00 -2.09
CA LEU A 59 -24.11 -5.50 -3.13
C LEU A 59 -23.17 -4.39 -3.66
N ALA A 60 -23.70 -3.20 -3.91
CA ALA A 60 -22.90 -2.06 -4.34
C ALA A 60 -21.83 -1.66 -3.30
N ILE A 61 -22.17 -1.69 -2.00
CA ILE A 61 -21.20 -1.41 -0.92
C ILE A 61 -20.11 -2.47 -0.86
N VAL A 62 -20.46 -3.75 -1.00
CA VAL A 62 -19.49 -4.86 -0.97
C VAL A 62 -18.52 -4.74 -2.14
N GLU A 63 -19.00 -4.42 -3.34
CA GLU A 63 -18.17 -4.21 -4.52
C GLU A 63 -17.23 -3.02 -4.35
N ALA A 64 -17.74 -1.88 -3.88
CA ALA A 64 -16.92 -0.71 -3.58
C ALA A 64 -15.83 -1.00 -2.54
N ASN A 65 -16.13 -1.76 -1.49
CA ASN A 65 -15.16 -2.16 -0.48
C ASN A 65 -14.06 -3.08 -1.05
N ARG A 66 -14.42 -4.03 -1.89
CA ARG A 66 -13.42 -4.90 -2.56
C ARG A 66 -12.48 -4.09 -3.42
N LYS A 67 -13.00 -3.16 -4.22
CA LYS A 67 -12.20 -2.24 -5.05
C LYS A 67 -11.24 -1.40 -4.18
N ALA A 68 -11.74 -0.81 -3.10
CA ALA A 68 -10.91 0.00 -2.19
C ALA A 68 -9.79 -0.83 -1.54
N GLN A 69 -10.05 -2.07 -1.15
CA GLN A 69 -9.03 -2.96 -0.56
C GLN A 69 -7.94 -3.32 -1.59
N SER A 70 -8.31 -3.61 -2.81
CA SER A 70 -7.37 -3.92 -3.89
C SER A 70 -6.49 -2.73 -4.24
N LEU A 71 -7.07 -1.53 -4.40
CA LEU A 71 -6.30 -0.29 -4.60
C LEU A 71 -5.33 -0.02 -3.45
N LYS A 72 -5.75 -0.26 -2.21
CA LYS A 72 -4.87 -0.13 -1.05
C LYS A 72 -3.69 -1.10 -1.10
N SER A 73 -3.91 -2.34 -1.54
CA SER A 73 -2.83 -3.32 -1.73
C SER A 73 -1.81 -2.84 -2.75
N VAL A 74 -2.27 -2.32 -3.89
CA VAL A 74 -1.42 -1.76 -4.96
C VAL A 74 -0.59 -0.58 -4.45
N VAL A 75 -1.23 0.39 -3.79
CA VAL A 75 -0.53 1.56 -3.22
C VAL A 75 0.51 1.14 -2.18
N ASN A 76 0.19 0.16 -1.33
CA ASN A 76 1.14 -0.37 -0.35
C ASN A 76 2.34 -1.05 -1.02
N ASN A 77 2.13 -1.82 -2.09
CA ASN A 77 3.21 -2.45 -2.84
C ASN A 77 4.13 -1.41 -3.51
N LEU A 78 3.55 -0.39 -4.15
CA LEU A 78 4.32 0.71 -4.74
C LEU A 78 5.12 1.47 -3.68
N ASN A 79 4.50 1.80 -2.55
CA ASN A 79 5.19 2.47 -1.45
C ASN A 79 6.34 1.62 -0.90
N PHE A 80 6.14 0.32 -0.73
CA PHE A 80 7.19 -0.60 -0.29
C PHE A 80 8.35 -0.67 -1.31
N THR A 81 8.03 -0.74 -2.59
CA THR A 81 9.03 -0.73 -3.67
C THR A 81 9.84 0.56 -3.65
N MET A 82 9.18 1.72 -3.57
CA MET A 82 9.83 3.03 -3.52
C MET A 82 10.65 3.22 -2.24
N GLU A 83 10.16 2.77 -1.11
CA GLU A 83 10.90 2.80 0.17
C GLU A 83 12.16 1.95 0.10
N THR A 84 12.07 0.75 -0.50
CA THR A 84 13.21 -0.15 -0.68
C THR A 84 14.29 0.48 -1.56
N ILE A 85 13.90 1.03 -2.71
CA ILE A 85 14.83 1.74 -3.62
C ILE A 85 15.44 2.95 -2.91
N SER A 86 14.61 3.80 -2.30
CA SER A 86 15.07 5.02 -1.61
C SER A 86 16.02 4.71 -0.46
N ARG A 87 15.77 3.64 0.29
CA ARG A 87 16.65 3.21 1.38
C ARG A 87 18.02 2.79 0.86
N ASN A 88 18.06 2.01 -0.22
CA ASN A 88 19.33 1.59 -0.81
C ASN A 88 20.10 2.77 -1.44
N ILE A 89 19.41 3.70 -2.08
CA ILE A 89 20.05 4.93 -2.57
C ILE A 89 20.65 5.77 -1.43
N ARG A 90 19.97 5.88 -0.29
CA ARG A 90 20.49 6.69 0.84
C ARG A 90 21.79 6.17 1.44
N VAL A 91 22.00 4.86 1.38
CA VAL A 91 23.19 4.22 1.98
C VAL A 91 24.17 3.69 0.92
N GLY A 92 23.76 3.65 -0.33
CA GLY A 92 24.58 3.24 -1.46
C GLY A 92 25.50 4.34 -1.94
N THR A 93 26.47 3.96 -2.73
CA THR A 93 27.48 4.82 -3.32
C THR A 93 27.65 4.50 -4.80
N LYS A 94 28.44 5.28 -5.54
CA LYS A 94 28.79 5.02 -6.95
C LYS A 94 27.59 4.73 -7.83
N PHE A 95 26.67 5.68 -7.93
CA PHE A 95 25.50 5.52 -8.79
C PHE A 95 25.92 5.52 -10.26
N HIS A 96 25.42 4.57 -11.00
CA HIS A 96 25.61 4.47 -12.44
C HIS A 96 24.23 4.27 -13.09
N CYS A 97 23.77 5.25 -13.82
CA CYS A 97 22.50 5.18 -14.54
C CYS A 97 22.73 4.86 -16.02
N PHE A 98 21.85 4.10 -16.61
CA PHE A 98 21.95 3.67 -18.00
C PHE A 98 20.60 3.27 -18.56
N SER A 99 20.53 3.20 -19.89
CA SER A 99 19.36 2.67 -20.58
C SER A 99 19.60 1.23 -20.99
N VAL A 100 18.62 0.37 -20.73
CA VAL A 100 18.68 -1.05 -21.07
C VAL A 100 17.38 -1.51 -21.72
N ASN A 101 17.48 -2.25 -22.80
CA ASN A 101 16.32 -2.85 -23.45
C ASN A 101 15.71 -3.99 -22.61
N ASN A 102 14.43 -4.24 -22.82
CA ASN A 102 13.74 -5.32 -22.15
C ASN A 102 14.49 -6.66 -22.33
N ASN A 103 14.63 -7.40 -21.24
CA ASN A 103 15.33 -8.69 -21.14
C ASN A 103 16.81 -8.68 -21.60
N ALA A 104 17.40 -7.52 -21.91
CA ALA A 104 18.81 -7.46 -22.20
C ALA A 104 19.65 -7.70 -20.93
N ALA A 105 20.84 -8.26 -21.13
CA ALA A 105 21.83 -8.33 -20.07
C ALA A 105 22.26 -6.93 -19.65
N VAL A 106 22.57 -6.75 -18.37
CA VAL A 106 23.21 -5.54 -17.88
C VAL A 106 24.67 -5.59 -18.30
N PRO A 107 25.22 -4.51 -18.88
CA PRO A 107 26.62 -4.47 -19.28
C PRO A 107 27.55 -4.59 -18.07
N ASP A 108 28.74 -5.13 -18.31
CA ASP A 108 29.83 -5.09 -17.33
C ASP A 108 30.40 -3.66 -17.23
N GLY A 109 31.11 -3.36 -16.15
CA GLY A 109 31.83 -2.10 -15.99
C GLY A 109 30.99 -0.95 -15.45
N ILE A 110 29.89 -1.26 -14.76
CA ILE A 110 28.99 -0.28 -14.12
C ILE A 110 29.49 0.20 -12.73
N THR A 111 30.77 0.00 -12.44
CA THR A 111 31.42 0.44 -11.17
C THR A 111 31.79 1.90 -11.15
N ASP A 112 31.92 2.54 -12.34
CA ASP A 112 32.26 3.95 -12.41
C ASP A 112 31.04 4.82 -12.18
N PRO A 113 31.11 5.85 -11.32
CA PRO A 113 30.04 6.79 -11.11
C PRO A 113 29.68 7.54 -12.41
N GLN A 114 28.38 7.60 -12.72
CA GLN A 114 27.87 8.29 -13.90
C GLN A 114 26.65 9.13 -13.56
N ASP A 115 26.68 10.42 -13.86
CA ASP A 115 25.52 11.30 -13.85
C ASP A 115 24.67 11.07 -15.12
N CYS A 116 23.37 11.20 -15.01
CA CYS A 116 22.42 11.16 -16.13
C CYS A 116 21.41 12.27 -15.98
N ASP A 117 21.11 12.92 -17.07
CA ASP A 117 20.04 13.91 -17.14
C ASP A 117 18.73 13.33 -17.74
N GLU A 118 17.74 14.18 -17.98
CA GLU A 118 16.45 13.76 -18.54
C GLU A 118 16.54 13.32 -20.01
N ASP A 119 17.57 13.79 -20.74
CA ASP A 119 17.74 13.44 -22.16
C ASP A 119 18.33 12.02 -22.33
N ASP A 120 18.92 11.45 -21.27
CA ASP A 120 19.53 10.12 -21.30
C ASP A 120 18.49 8.98 -21.23
N GLU A 121 17.24 9.28 -20.85
CA GLU A 121 16.14 8.30 -20.72
C GLU A 121 16.57 7.04 -19.93
N ALA A 122 17.34 7.23 -18.86
CA ALA A 122 17.91 6.13 -18.11
C ALA A 122 16.83 5.35 -17.35
N ASN A 123 16.58 4.12 -17.76
CA ASN A 123 15.57 3.24 -17.16
C ASN A 123 16.15 2.20 -16.20
N ALA A 124 17.43 2.30 -15.90
CA ALA A 124 18.14 1.45 -14.94
C ALA A 124 19.15 2.27 -14.13
N LEU A 125 19.31 1.86 -12.87
CA LEU A 125 20.24 2.43 -11.92
C LEU A 125 20.99 1.32 -11.21
N ALA A 126 22.30 1.30 -11.33
CA ALA A 126 23.19 0.50 -10.50
C ALA A 126 23.74 1.34 -9.34
N LEU A 127 23.96 0.72 -8.22
CA LEU A 127 24.56 1.33 -7.05
C LEU A 127 25.38 0.32 -6.26
N GLU A 128 26.44 0.79 -5.65
CA GLU A 128 27.25 0.03 -4.71
C GLU A 128 26.56 -0.03 -3.35
N PRO A 129 26.24 -1.23 -2.81
CA PRO A 129 25.65 -1.36 -1.48
C PRO A 129 26.67 -1.00 -0.39
N GLN A 130 26.21 -0.57 0.77
CA GLN A 130 27.04 -0.10 1.90
C GLN A 130 28.15 -1.08 2.34
N LEU A 131 27.99 -2.38 2.12
CA LEU A 131 28.93 -3.43 2.49
C LEU A 131 29.57 -4.11 1.27
N GLY A 132 29.41 -3.56 0.08
CA GLY A 132 29.99 -4.07 -1.15
C GLY A 132 31.45 -3.65 -1.33
N ASP A 133 32.11 -4.24 -2.30
CA ASP A 133 33.45 -3.85 -2.73
C ASP A 133 33.34 -2.89 -3.94
N PRO A 134 33.68 -1.62 -3.79
CA PRO A 134 33.49 -0.62 -4.83
C PRO A 134 34.31 -0.85 -6.11
N ASN A 135 35.12 -1.89 -6.18
CA ASN A 135 35.89 -2.26 -7.37
C ASN A 135 35.34 -3.53 -8.04
N LEU A 136 34.30 -4.14 -7.46
CA LEU A 136 33.65 -5.33 -7.99
C LEU A 136 32.24 -4.95 -8.49
N ASP A 137 31.92 -5.39 -9.69
CA ASP A 137 30.57 -5.24 -10.26
C ASP A 137 29.62 -6.37 -9.84
N THR A 138 30.16 -7.46 -9.28
CA THR A 138 29.42 -8.66 -8.96
C THR A 138 28.51 -8.57 -7.73
N ASP A 139 28.62 -7.53 -6.93
CA ASP A 139 27.82 -7.28 -5.73
C ASP A 139 26.96 -6.02 -5.82
N GLN A 140 27.00 -5.32 -6.94
CA GLN A 140 26.18 -4.13 -7.19
C GLN A 140 24.69 -4.46 -7.22
N VAL A 141 23.89 -3.55 -6.70
CA VAL A 141 22.42 -3.62 -6.74
C VAL A 141 21.92 -2.79 -7.91
N ILE A 142 21.17 -3.43 -8.79
CA ILE A 142 20.65 -2.83 -10.01
C ILE A 142 19.13 -2.81 -9.94
N TYR A 143 18.55 -1.63 -10.07
CA TYR A 143 17.14 -1.41 -10.28
C TYR A 143 16.88 -1.09 -11.73
N ARG A 144 15.90 -1.75 -12.34
CA ARG A 144 15.59 -1.51 -13.75
C ARG A 144 14.11 -1.66 -14.04
N PHE A 145 13.64 -0.92 -15.03
CA PHE A 145 12.37 -1.15 -15.67
C PHE A 145 12.49 -2.27 -16.70
N ASN A 146 11.58 -3.22 -16.68
CA ASN A 146 11.52 -4.29 -17.67
C ASN A 146 10.11 -4.86 -17.79
N ASN A 147 9.56 -4.90 -19.01
CA ASN A 147 8.28 -5.52 -19.34
C ASN A 147 7.14 -5.11 -18.37
N GLY A 148 6.96 -3.81 -18.16
CA GLY A 148 5.86 -3.30 -17.34
C GLY A 148 6.04 -3.44 -15.83
N ALA A 149 7.24 -3.77 -15.34
CA ALA A 149 7.50 -3.98 -13.94
C ALA A 149 8.87 -3.40 -13.52
N ILE A 150 9.03 -3.16 -12.22
CA ILE A 150 10.30 -2.80 -11.61
C ILE A 150 10.96 -4.06 -11.08
N TRP A 151 12.22 -4.23 -11.45
CA TRP A 151 13.04 -5.39 -11.08
C TRP A 151 14.27 -4.97 -10.31
N ARG A 152 14.70 -5.83 -9.42
CA ARG A 152 15.98 -5.73 -8.73
C ARG A 152 16.86 -6.92 -9.13
N GLN A 153 18.08 -6.62 -9.54
CA GLN A 153 19.11 -7.61 -9.86
C GLN A 153 20.33 -7.34 -8.98
N ILE A 154 21.09 -8.36 -8.64
CA ILE A 154 22.40 -8.23 -8.01
C ILE A 154 23.40 -8.69 -9.05
N SER A 155 24.45 -7.93 -9.27
CA SER A 155 25.47 -8.16 -10.30
C SER A 155 24.97 -7.88 -11.73
N PRO A 156 25.86 -7.41 -12.61
CA PRO A 156 25.65 -7.35 -14.05
C PRO A 156 25.44 -8.77 -14.62
N GLY A 157 24.93 -8.84 -15.83
CA GLY A 157 24.75 -10.10 -16.52
C GLY A 157 23.31 -10.39 -16.95
N PRO A 158 22.96 -11.65 -17.16
CA PRO A 158 21.65 -12.02 -17.70
C PRO A 158 20.51 -11.68 -16.74
N PHE A 159 19.34 -11.37 -17.30
CA PHE A 159 18.16 -10.98 -16.56
C PHE A 159 17.56 -12.11 -15.66
N ASN A 160 18.03 -13.34 -15.80
CA ASN A 160 17.43 -14.53 -15.18
C ASN A 160 17.39 -14.51 -13.64
N ASP A 161 18.29 -13.75 -13.00
CA ASP A 161 18.39 -13.66 -11.54
C ASP A 161 17.68 -12.43 -10.95
N ALA A 162 16.98 -11.68 -11.79
CA ALA A 162 16.25 -10.50 -11.36
C ALA A 162 14.97 -10.87 -10.58
N VAL A 163 14.72 -10.14 -9.49
CA VAL A 163 13.53 -10.29 -8.66
C VAL A 163 12.57 -9.13 -8.94
N ARG A 164 11.33 -9.46 -9.27
CA ARG A 164 10.27 -8.48 -9.47
C ARG A 164 9.89 -7.83 -8.13
N LEU A 165 9.79 -6.51 -8.10
CA LEU A 165 9.42 -5.73 -6.91
C LEU A 165 7.96 -5.29 -6.94
N THR A 166 7.43 -5.02 -8.12
CA THR A 166 6.02 -4.61 -8.28
C THR A 166 5.08 -5.80 -8.34
N ALA A 167 3.88 -5.68 -7.76
CA ALA A 167 2.82 -6.69 -7.84
C ALA A 167 2.30 -6.85 -9.28
N ASP A 168 1.64 -7.98 -9.56
CA ASP A 168 1.16 -8.30 -10.91
C ASP A 168 0.04 -7.36 -11.38
N GLU A 169 -0.71 -6.78 -10.42
CA GLU A 169 -1.77 -5.81 -10.68
C GLU A 169 -1.25 -4.42 -11.06
N VAL A 170 0.07 -4.20 -10.93
CA VAL A 170 0.73 -2.92 -11.26
C VAL A 170 1.47 -3.07 -12.57
N THR A 171 1.12 -2.21 -13.52
CA THR A 171 1.85 -2.08 -14.80
C THR A 171 2.54 -0.72 -14.83
N ILE A 172 3.85 -0.75 -14.93
CA ILE A 172 4.68 0.44 -15.14
C ILE A 172 4.76 0.71 -16.64
N GLU A 173 4.43 1.92 -17.06
CA GLU A 173 4.53 2.34 -18.47
C GLU A 173 5.85 3.07 -18.74
N HIS A 174 6.31 3.84 -17.74
CA HIS A 174 7.55 4.60 -17.83
C HIS A 174 8.25 4.63 -16.48
N MET A 175 9.55 4.48 -16.50
CA MET A 175 10.43 4.66 -15.32
C MET A 175 11.74 5.30 -15.78
N GLU A 176 12.15 6.33 -15.07
CA GLU A 176 13.33 7.11 -15.38
C GLU A 176 14.11 7.44 -14.11
N PHE A 177 15.41 7.34 -14.22
CA PHE A 177 16.37 7.77 -13.20
C PHE A 177 17.17 8.96 -13.72
N VAL A 178 17.24 10.00 -12.91
CA VAL A 178 18.16 11.13 -13.13
C VAL A 178 19.10 11.19 -11.94
N VAL A 179 20.38 11.16 -12.21
CA VAL A 179 21.44 11.18 -11.20
C VAL A 179 22.28 12.43 -11.38
N ASP A 180 22.45 13.17 -10.30
CA ASP A 180 23.10 14.48 -10.30
C ASP A 180 24.06 14.58 -9.09
N GLY A 181 25.28 15.05 -9.34
CA GLY A 181 26.30 15.25 -8.32
C GLY A 181 27.07 13.99 -7.91
N ASN A 182 27.01 12.93 -8.70
CA ASN A 182 27.69 11.64 -8.43
C ASN A 182 29.16 11.64 -8.89
N THR A 183 29.46 12.37 -9.95
CA THR A 183 30.83 12.58 -10.36
C THR A 183 31.48 13.55 -9.39
N VAL A 184 32.67 13.18 -8.84
CA VAL A 184 33.37 13.97 -7.84
C VAL A 184 33.67 15.35 -8.40
N SER A 185 32.70 16.24 -8.24
CA SER A 185 32.93 17.65 -8.54
C SER A 185 33.71 18.26 -7.39
N ALA A 186 34.66 19.15 -7.70
CA ALA A 186 35.42 19.89 -6.71
C ALA A 186 34.55 20.72 -5.73
N SER A 187 33.26 20.79 -5.99
CA SER A 187 32.24 21.47 -5.16
C SER A 187 31.78 20.66 -3.94
N GLY A 188 32.05 19.35 -3.88
CA GLY A 188 31.60 18.48 -2.77
C GLY A 188 30.08 18.34 -2.71
N ASP A 189 29.39 18.42 -3.83
CA ASP A 189 27.96 18.24 -3.92
C ASP A 189 27.57 16.81 -3.57
N GLN A 190 26.47 16.69 -2.85
CA GLN A 190 25.95 15.39 -2.40
C GLN A 190 25.10 14.77 -3.51
N PRO A 191 25.40 13.52 -3.92
CA PRO A 191 24.65 12.84 -4.97
C PRO A 191 23.13 12.81 -4.69
N ARG A 192 22.36 13.06 -5.74
CA ARG A 192 20.90 13.02 -5.73
C ARG A 192 20.40 12.15 -6.86
N VAL A 193 19.43 11.31 -6.55
CA VAL A 193 18.73 10.47 -7.52
C VAL A 193 17.28 10.88 -7.55
N ARG A 194 16.79 11.33 -8.69
CA ARG A 194 15.37 11.53 -8.95
C ARG A 194 14.85 10.31 -9.68
N ILE A 195 13.73 9.80 -9.21
CA ILE A 195 13.03 8.65 -9.77
C ILE A 195 11.66 9.12 -10.22
N THR A 196 11.34 8.94 -11.49
CA THR A 196 10.01 9.20 -12.05
C THR A 196 9.41 7.89 -12.52
N ILE A 197 8.17 7.60 -12.09
CA ILE A 197 7.45 6.38 -12.44
C ILE A 197 6.04 6.76 -12.86
N GLN A 198 5.63 6.27 -14.03
CA GLN A 198 4.27 6.39 -14.53
C GLN A 198 3.74 5.00 -14.84
N GLY A 199 2.46 4.80 -14.60
CA GLY A 199 1.83 3.52 -14.86
C GLY A 199 0.39 3.48 -14.40
N PHE A 200 -0.14 2.29 -14.37
CA PHE A 200 -1.49 2.07 -13.89
C PHE A 200 -1.61 0.80 -13.04
N ALA A 201 -2.65 0.76 -12.26
CA ALA A 201 -3.08 -0.42 -11.54
C ALA A 201 -4.42 -0.90 -12.07
N GLU A 202 -4.53 -2.19 -12.34
CA GLU A 202 -5.77 -2.84 -12.75
C GLU A 202 -6.30 -3.74 -11.64
N VAL A 203 -7.55 -3.48 -11.23
CA VAL A 203 -8.23 -4.27 -10.21
C VAL A 203 -9.62 -4.62 -10.71
N GLY A 204 -9.81 -5.86 -11.12
CA GLY A 204 -11.03 -6.29 -11.80
C GLY A 204 -11.18 -5.62 -13.15
N SER A 205 -12.23 -4.80 -13.33
CA SER A 205 -12.50 -4.04 -14.56
C SER A 205 -12.07 -2.58 -14.47
N GLU A 206 -11.46 -2.17 -13.36
CA GLU A 206 -11.13 -0.77 -13.09
C GLU A 206 -9.63 -0.52 -13.22
N ARG A 207 -9.28 0.45 -14.04
CA ARG A 207 -7.93 0.96 -14.23
C ARG A 207 -7.78 2.27 -13.46
N THR A 208 -6.68 2.44 -12.76
CA THR A 208 -6.30 3.67 -12.08
C THR A 208 -4.88 4.04 -12.46
N ASP A 209 -4.71 5.16 -13.13
CA ASP A 209 -3.39 5.66 -13.54
C ASP A 209 -2.72 6.37 -12.35
N PHE A 210 -1.40 6.29 -12.28
CA PHE A 210 -0.59 7.00 -11.30
C PHE A 210 0.67 7.57 -11.92
N ASN A 211 1.15 8.66 -11.32
CA ASN A 211 2.43 9.27 -11.61
C ASN A 211 3.10 9.60 -10.29
N LEU A 212 4.28 9.03 -10.06
CA LEU A 212 5.06 9.19 -8.84
C LEU A 212 6.42 9.76 -9.19
N GLN A 213 6.85 10.79 -8.45
CA GLN A 213 8.20 11.32 -8.52
C GLN A 213 8.76 11.46 -7.11
N THR A 214 9.98 11.02 -6.93
CA THR A 214 10.71 11.21 -5.67
C THR A 214 12.16 11.57 -5.94
N THR A 215 12.73 12.34 -5.04
CA THR A 215 14.16 12.66 -5.06
C THR A 215 14.79 12.18 -3.77
N VAL A 216 15.85 11.42 -3.90
CA VAL A 216 16.57 10.84 -2.77
C VAL A 216 18.01 11.34 -2.81
N THR A 217 18.46 11.91 -1.70
CA THR A 217 19.86 12.34 -1.54
C THR A 217 20.62 11.25 -0.80
N GLN A 218 21.81 10.94 -1.28
CA GLN A 218 22.73 10.04 -0.60
C GLN A 218 23.07 10.58 0.79
N ARG A 219 23.20 9.69 1.76
CA ARG A 219 23.51 10.07 3.15
C ARG A 219 24.99 9.94 3.49
N VAL A 220 25.68 9.03 2.83
CA VAL A 220 27.12 8.79 2.99
C VAL A 220 27.81 9.46 1.81
N LEU A 221 28.70 10.40 2.05
CA LEU A 221 29.49 11.03 1.01
C LEU A 221 30.53 10.03 0.48
N ASP A 222 30.67 9.95 -0.83
CA ASP A 222 31.77 9.29 -1.51
C ASP A 222 33.01 10.17 -1.36
N LEU A 223 33.68 10.07 -0.23
CA LEU A 223 34.95 10.75 -0.06
C LEU A 223 36.01 10.01 -0.88
N PRO A 224 36.84 10.73 -1.66
CA PRO A 224 37.98 10.09 -2.28
C PRO A 224 38.84 9.44 -1.21
N ALA A 225 39.28 8.21 -1.46
CA ALA A 225 40.20 7.51 -0.56
C ALA A 225 41.45 8.37 -0.34
N PRO A 226 41.93 8.49 0.91
CA PRO A 226 43.11 9.28 1.22
C PRO A 226 44.39 8.75 0.57
#